data_02e8821f40eafbe8d4c9194edf7b74c7
#
_entry.id   02e8821f40eafbe8d4c9194edf7b74c7
#
_cell.length_a   1.000
_cell.length_b   1.000
_cell.length_c   1.000
_cell.angle_alpha   90.00
_cell.angle_beta   90.00
_cell.angle_gamma   90.00
#
_symmetry.space_group_name_H-M   'P 1'
#
loop_
_entity.id
_entity.type
_entity.pdbx_description
1 polymer ?
#
loop_
_entity_poly.entity_id
_entity_poly.type
_entity_poly.pdbx_seq_one_letter_code
_entity_poly.pdbx_strand_id
1 'polypeptide(L)'
;LPFVNRGDTLRLGVEAMGRINFGRAIKDFKGITEKVELTYNLANNSQVNINLKGWDIYCLPDDYKTQTQLKYVPVTAQNKNVRGNYRATFKLNKVGDTFINLEHFGKGQVYVNGYAIGRFWQIGPQQTLYMPGCWLKKGVNEIIVTDVLGPKEAWVEGLTKPIIDKLNLNGPQTHRLKGQNLDLTGEKPAHQGQLKKGNGWQTVKFDKPVSGRYFCLEALNSWWDREYCCIAEL
;
A
#
# COMPACT_ATOMS: atom_id res chain seq x y z
N LEU A 1 10.24 -12.36 13.19
CA LEU A 1 9.53 -13.61 13.54
C LEU A 1 9.98 -13.99 14.95
N PRO A 2 9.06 -14.20 15.92
CA PRO A 2 9.43 -14.41 17.31
C PRO A 2 10.15 -15.74 17.55
N PHE A 3 9.76 -16.81 16.88
CA PHE A 3 10.41 -18.11 16.95
C PHE A 3 10.23 -18.86 15.63
N VAL A 4 11.27 -19.54 15.18
CA VAL A 4 11.26 -20.39 13.98
C VAL A 4 11.88 -21.73 14.39
N ASN A 5 11.15 -22.82 14.15
CA ASN A 5 11.58 -24.17 14.46
C ASN A 5 11.94 -24.92 13.16
N ARG A 6 12.72 -25.98 13.31
CA ARG A 6 12.97 -26.89 12.21
C ARG A 6 11.65 -27.50 11.71
N GLY A 7 11.36 -27.36 10.44
CA GLY A 7 10.12 -27.86 9.83
C GLY A 7 9.06 -26.79 9.64
N ASP A 8 9.26 -25.58 10.15
CA ASP A 8 8.35 -24.46 9.89
C ASP A 8 8.39 -24.05 8.43
N THR A 9 7.25 -23.62 7.91
CA THR A 9 7.10 -23.14 6.54
C THR A 9 6.93 -21.63 6.52
N LEU A 10 7.84 -20.93 5.83
CA LEU A 10 7.69 -19.51 5.53
C LEU A 10 6.86 -19.32 4.25
N ARG A 11 5.77 -18.58 4.35
CA ARG A 11 4.95 -18.16 3.20
C ARG A 11 5.05 -16.66 3.01
N LEU A 12 5.47 -16.24 1.82
CA LEU A 12 5.57 -14.84 1.42
C LEU A 12 4.49 -14.54 0.39
N GLY A 13 3.60 -13.61 0.72
CA GLY A 13 2.67 -13.03 -0.25
C GLY A 13 3.33 -11.85 -0.96
N VAL A 14 3.35 -11.88 -2.27
CA VAL A 14 3.89 -10.81 -3.11
C VAL A 14 2.77 -10.26 -3.98
N GLU A 15 2.48 -8.97 -3.86
CA GLU A 15 1.52 -8.27 -4.69
C GLU A 15 2.26 -7.35 -5.67
N ALA A 16 2.06 -7.57 -6.97
CA ALA A 16 2.54 -6.67 -8.00
C ALA A 16 1.59 -5.48 -8.13
N MET A 17 1.98 -4.34 -7.55
CA MET A 17 1.28 -3.07 -7.74
C MET A 17 1.44 -2.53 -9.16
N GLY A 18 0.71 -1.45 -9.48
CA GLY A 18 0.87 -0.75 -10.75
C GLY A 18 2.34 -0.41 -11.05
N ARG A 19 2.66 -0.30 -12.32
CA ARG A 19 4.00 0.04 -12.80
C ARG A 19 4.15 1.54 -12.98
N ILE A 20 5.39 2.04 -12.95
CA ILE A 20 5.71 3.41 -13.33
C ILE A 20 5.30 3.61 -14.79
N ASN A 21 4.48 4.63 -15.04
CA ASN A 21 3.94 4.95 -16.38
C ASN A 21 4.48 6.24 -16.95
N PHE A 22 5.36 6.94 -16.22
CA PHE A 22 5.92 8.23 -16.63
C PHE A 22 7.37 8.38 -16.14
N GLY A 23 8.18 9.11 -16.93
CA GLY A 23 9.57 9.42 -16.61
C GLY A 23 10.58 8.67 -17.48
N ARG A 24 11.87 8.96 -17.27
CA ARG A 24 12.97 8.39 -18.08
C ARG A 24 13.29 6.94 -17.70
N ALA A 25 13.08 6.56 -16.45
CA ALA A 25 13.35 5.22 -15.94
C ALA A 25 12.01 4.53 -15.62
N ILE A 26 11.46 3.82 -16.60
CA ILE A 26 10.21 3.04 -16.43
C ILE A 26 10.46 1.62 -15.92
N LYS A 27 11.69 1.29 -15.55
CA LYS A 27 12.03 0.01 -14.92
C LYS A 27 11.68 0.09 -13.42
N ASP A 28 10.85 -0.83 -12.97
CA ASP A 28 10.43 -0.92 -11.60
C ASP A 28 10.32 -2.39 -11.23
N PHE A 29 11.40 -2.92 -10.65
CA PHE A 29 11.46 -4.30 -10.19
C PHE A 29 10.63 -4.44 -8.93
N LYS A 30 9.66 -5.38 -8.95
CA LYS A 30 8.75 -5.64 -7.84
C LYS A 30 8.88 -7.08 -7.36
N GLY A 31 8.43 -7.31 -6.14
CA GLY A 31 8.50 -8.60 -5.51
C GLY A 31 9.80 -8.81 -4.74
N ILE A 32 10.32 -10.02 -4.78
CA ILE A 32 11.61 -10.35 -4.18
C ILE A 32 12.71 -10.01 -5.18
N THR A 33 13.34 -8.85 -5.01
CA THR A 33 14.29 -8.29 -5.99
C THR A 33 15.73 -8.77 -5.77
N GLU A 34 16.06 -9.25 -4.58
CA GLU A 34 17.40 -9.72 -4.26
C GLU A 34 17.41 -11.09 -3.60
N LYS A 35 17.17 -11.14 -2.30
CA LYS A 35 17.23 -12.36 -1.48
C LYS A 35 16.21 -12.35 -0.36
N VAL A 36 15.89 -13.52 0.16
CA VAL A 36 15.21 -13.69 1.44
C VAL A 36 16.21 -14.29 2.42
N GLU A 37 16.42 -13.63 3.53
CA GLU A 37 17.42 -14.01 4.52
C GLU A 37 16.76 -14.16 5.90
N LEU A 38 17.05 -15.26 6.55
CA LEU A 38 16.71 -15.49 7.94
C LEU A 38 17.90 -15.07 8.79
N THR A 39 17.70 -14.09 9.64
CA THR A 39 18.71 -13.59 10.56
C THR A 39 18.33 -13.93 11.99
N TYR A 40 19.25 -14.51 12.74
CA TYR A 40 19.08 -14.79 14.17
C TYR A 40 20.32 -14.51 14.98
N ASN A 41 20.14 -14.12 16.22
CA ASN A 41 21.24 -13.84 17.15
C ASN A 41 21.54 -15.08 18.01
N LEU A 42 22.80 -15.41 18.10
CA LEU A 42 23.29 -16.45 19.03
C LEU A 42 23.45 -15.88 20.45
N ALA A 43 23.57 -16.77 21.44
CA ALA A 43 23.73 -16.39 22.84
C ALA A 43 25.00 -15.54 23.13
N ASN A 44 26.00 -15.62 22.27
CA ASN A 44 27.23 -14.81 22.33
C ASN A 44 27.13 -13.46 21.60
N ASN A 45 25.93 -13.00 21.26
CA ASN A 45 25.64 -11.81 20.47
C ASN A 45 26.19 -11.84 19.02
N SER A 46 26.70 -12.96 18.53
CA SER A 46 26.99 -13.10 17.12
C SER A 46 25.71 -13.31 16.32
N GLN A 47 25.72 -12.83 15.08
CA GLN A 47 24.57 -12.92 14.18
C GLN A 47 24.82 -13.96 13.09
N VAL A 48 23.86 -14.80 12.84
CA VAL A 48 23.89 -15.79 11.76
C VAL A 48 22.84 -15.42 10.72
N ASN A 49 23.25 -15.39 9.46
CA ASN A 49 22.40 -15.09 8.32
C ASN A 49 22.31 -16.31 7.41
N ILE A 50 21.11 -16.79 7.16
CA ILE A 50 20.84 -17.92 6.28
C ILE A 50 20.04 -17.43 5.07
N ASN A 51 20.61 -17.57 3.89
CA ASN A 51 19.92 -17.29 2.64
C ASN A 51 18.95 -18.42 2.31
N LEU A 52 17.66 -18.12 2.26
CA LEU A 52 16.61 -19.09 1.95
C LEU A 52 16.55 -19.33 0.44
N LYS A 53 16.55 -20.60 0.04
CA LYS A 53 16.53 -21.05 -1.36
C LYS A 53 15.54 -22.19 -1.52
N GLY A 54 15.22 -22.53 -2.77
CA GLY A 54 14.31 -23.66 -3.06
C GLY A 54 12.86 -23.32 -2.76
N TRP A 55 12.29 -22.38 -3.53
CA TRP A 55 10.94 -21.87 -3.35
C TRP A 55 9.92 -22.63 -4.21
N ASP A 56 8.81 -23.01 -3.62
CA ASP A 56 7.59 -23.36 -4.35
C ASP A 56 6.80 -22.10 -4.63
N ILE A 57 6.52 -21.79 -5.88
CA ILE A 57 5.86 -20.57 -6.31
C ILE A 57 4.45 -20.89 -6.75
N TYR A 58 3.48 -20.22 -6.15
CA TYR A 58 2.06 -20.33 -6.47
C TYR A 58 1.55 -19.02 -7.05
N CYS A 59 0.96 -19.07 -8.24
CA CYS A 59 0.19 -17.95 -8.78
C CYS A 59 -1.21 -17.97 -8.15
N LEU A 60 -1.62 -16.83 -7.60
CA LEU A 60 -2.95 -16.64 -7.01
C LEU A 60 -3.77 -15.77 -7.95
N PRO A 61 -4.55 -16.37 -8.89
CA PRO A 61 -5.40 -15.59 -9.78
C PRO A 61 -6.51 -14.93 -8.97
N ASP A 62 -6.75 -13.66 -9.26
CA ASP A 62 -7.73 -12.83 -8.57
C ASP A 62 -8.77 -12.21 -9.51
N ASP A 63 -8.93 -12.78 -10.71
CA ASP A 63 -9.98 -12.40 -11.65
C ASP A 63 -11.38 -12.74 -11.11
N TYR A 64 -12.39 -12.05 -11.63
CA TYR A 64 -13.78 -12.20 -11.17
C TYR A 64 -14.28 -13.63 -11.21
N LYS A 65 -13.97 -14.39 -12.27
CA LYS A 65 -14.39 -15.79 -12.42
C LYS A 65 -13.84 -16.66 -11.29
N THR A 66 -12.56 -16.50 -10.97
CA THR A 66 -11.92 -17.20 -9.85
C THR A 66 -12.56 -16.81 -8.53
N GLN A 67 -12.81 -15.52 -8.32
CA GLN A 67 -13.44 -15.02 -7.09
C GLN A 67 -14.83 -15.61 -6.86
N THR A 68 -15.64 -15.75 -7.91
CA THR A 68 -16.99 -16.32 -7.79
C THR A 68 -17.02 -17.82 -7.45
N GLN A 69 -15.92 -18.53 -7.67
CA GLN A 69 -15.78 -19.96 -7.38
C GLN A 69 -15.32 -20.25 -5.94
N LEU A 70 -14.88 -19.22 -5.21
CA LEU A 70 -14.45 -19.38 -3.83
C LEU A 70 -15.62 -19.75 -2.92
N LYS A 71 -15.32 -20.55 -1.89
CA LYS A 71 -16.27 -20.85 -0.83
C LYS A 71 -16.28 -19.73 0.20
N TYR A 72 -17.33 -18.93 0.19
CA TYR A 72 -17.54 -17.87 1.17
C TYR A 72 -18.22 -18.40 2.42
N VAL A 73 -17.86 -17.84 3.56
CA VAL A 73 -18.49 -18.11 4.85
C VAL A 73 -19.03 -16.80 5.42
N PRO A 74 -20.08 -16.85 6.27
CA PRO A 74 -20.61 -15.64 6.88
C PRO A 74 -19.53 -14.86 7.67
N VAL A 75 -19.60 -13.54 7.63
CA VAL A 75 -18.74 -12.68 8.44
C VAL A 75 -19.22 -12.74 9.89
N THR A 76 -18.29 -13.01 10.82
CA THR A 76 -18.52 -13.13 12.25
C THR A 76 -17.56 -12.21 13.01
N ALA A 77 -17.75 -12.08 14.33
CA ALA A 77 -16.83 -11.32 15.17
C ALA A 77 -15.38 -11.86 15.10
N GLN A 78 -15.21 -13.15 14.85
CA GLN A 78 -13.92 -13.83 14.82
C GLN A 78 -13.18 -13.65 13.47
N ASN A 79 -13.91 -13.43 12.36
CA ASN A 79 -13.31 -13.37 11.03
C ASN A 79 -13.48 -12.02 10.30
N LYS A 80 -14.16 -11.04 10.91
CA LYS A 80 -14.49 -9.76 10.28
C LYS A 80 -13.29 -8.90 9.87
N ASN A 81 -12.12 -9.13 10.48
CA ASN A 81 -10.90 -8.36 10.25
C ASN A 81 -9.80 -9.17 9.56
N VAL A 82 -10.12 -10.38 9.11
CA VAL A 82 -9.14 -11.27 8.49
C VAL A 82 -8.93 -10.86 7.04
N ARG A 83 -7.68 -10.81 6.58
CA ARG A 83 -7.37 -10.65 5.16
C ARG A 83 -8.02 -11.75 4.33
N GLY A 84 -8.54 -11.41 3.16
CA GLY A 84 -9.22 -12.37 2.30
C GLY A 84 -10.17 -11.74 1.31
N ASN A 85 -11.08 -12.56 0.80
CA ASN A 85 -12.08 -12.15 -0.17
C ASN A 85 -13.43 -12.01 0.52
N TYR A 86 -14.05 -10.86 0.37
CA TYR A 86 -15.36 -10.49 0.91
C TYR A 86 -16.36 -10.40 -0.22
N ARG A 87 -17.51 -11.02 -0.07
CA ARG A 87 -18.59 -11.00 -1.05
C ARG A 87 -19.89 -10.58 -0.41
N ALA A 88 -20.56 -9.61 -1.01
CA ALA A 88 -21.85 -9.13 -0.55
C ALA A 88 -22.79 -8.84 -1.71
N THR A 89 -24.08 -8.73 -1.39
CA THR A 89 -25.09 -8.24 -2.33
C THR A 89 -25.78 -7.03 -1.73
N PHE A 90 -26.18 -6.10 -2.61
CA PHE A 90 -26.97 -4.92 -2.22
C PHE A 90 -28.08 -4.66 -3.25
N LYS A 91 -29.14 -4.01 -2.82
CA LYS A 91 -30.29 -3.70 -3.69
C LYS A 91 -30.35 -2.21 -4.00
N LEU A 92 -30.59 -1.87 -5.26
CA LEU A 92 -30.82 -0.51 -5.71
C LEU A 92 -32.23 -0.35 -6.26
N ASN A 93 -32.92 0.71 -5.81
CA ASN A 93 -34.21 1.12 -6.37
C ASN A 93 -34.04 2.01 -7.60
N LYS A 94 -32.96 2.79 -7.64
CA LYS A 94 -32.57 3.68 -8.72
C LYS A 94 -31.07 3.51 -9.00
N VAL A 95 -30.70 3.53 -10.27
CA VAL A 95 -29.34 3.42 -10.74
C VAL A 95 -28.78 4.82 -10.99
N GLY A 96 -27.53 5.03 -10.69
CA GLY A 96 -26.78 6.27 -10.93
C GLY A 96 -25.30 6.07 -10.62
N ASP A 97 -24.49 7.04 -11.00
CA ASP A 97 -23.06 7.05 -10.67
C ASP A 97 -22.89 7.23 -9.16
N THR A 98 -21.87 6.57 -8.62
CA THR A 98 -21.53 6.67 -7.21
C THR A 98 -20.03 6.48 -6.99
N PHE A 99 -19.56 6.73 -5.78
CA PHE A 99 -18.19 6.48 -5.36
C PHE A 99 -18.21 5.46 -4.22
N ILE A 100 -17.61 4.30 -4.45
CA ILE A 100 -17.52 3.24 -3.43
C ILE A 100 -16.48 3.64 -2.40
N ASN A 101 -16.89 3.84 -1.16
CA ASN A 101 -16.01 4.12 -0.04
C ASN A 101 -15.38 2.83 0.49
N LEU A 102 -14.05 2.79 0.50
CA LEU A 102 -13.23 1.63 0.90
C LEU A 102 -12.28 1.96 2.07
N GLU A 103 -12.47 3.09 2.74
CA GLU A 103 -11.57 3.53 3.82
C GLU A 103 -11.50 2.57 5.02
N HIS A 104 -12.46 1.66 5.14
CA HIS A 104 -12.46 0.61 6.16
C HIS A 104 -11.69 -0.65 5.75
N PHE A 105 -11.41 -0.80 4.46
CA PHE A 105 -10.59 -1.87 3.93
C PHE A 105 -9.11 -1.48 3.90
N GLY A 106 -8.22 -2.47 3.87
CA GLY A 106 -6.79 -2.26 3.93
C GLY A 106 -6.17 -1.95 2.56
N LYS A 107 -6.04 -2.96 1.72
CA LYS A 107 -5.43 -2.85 0.39
C LYS A 107 -5.89 -4.00 -0.49
N GLY A 108 -6.25 -3.70 -1.72
CA GLY A 108 -6.67 -4.75 -2.64
C GLY A 108 -7.38 -4.24 -3.88
N GLN A 109 -8.41 -4.97 -4.31
CA GLN A 109 -9.18 -4.65 -5.50
C GLN A 109 -10.67 -4.94 -5.31
N VAL A 110 -11.49 -4.34 -6.16
CA VAL A 110 -12.95 -4.44 -6.11
C VAL A 110 -13.52 -4.84 -7.45
N TYR A 111 -14.48 -5.77 -7.40
CA TYR A 111 -15.37 -6.11 -8.51
C TYR A 111 -16.82 -5.78 -8.14
N VAL A 112 -17.57 -5.23 -9.08
CA VAL A 112 -19.02 -5.05 -8.96
C VAL A 112 -19.67 -5.61 -10.21
N ASN A 113 -20.62 -6.53 -10.06
CA ASN A 113 -21.33 -7.19 -11.16
C ASN A 113 -20.40 -7.77 -12.25
N GLY A 114 -19.19 -8.20 -11.90
CA GLY A 114 -18.21 -8.71 -12.84
C GLY A 114 -17.23 -7.67 -13.41
N TYR A 115 -17.47 -6.39 -13.20
CA TYR A 115 -16.58 -5.32 -13.64
C TYR A 115 -15.50 -5.05 -12.62
N ALA A 116 -14.23 -5.00 -13.05
CA ALA A 116 -13.11 -4.57 -12.22
C ALA A 116 -13.18 -3.06 -12.03
N ILE A 117 -13.50 -2.62 -10.83
CA ILE A 117 -13.65 -1.19 -10.51
C ILE A 117 -12.30 -0.51 -10.32
N GLY A 118 -11.37 -1.22 -9.71
CA GLY A 118 -10.03 -0.70 -9.47
C GLY A 118 -9.39 -1.25 -8.20
N ARG A 119 -8.22 -0.72 -7.91
CA ARG A 119 -7.45 -1.03 -6.70
C ARG A 119 -7.63 0.07 -5.67
N PHE A 120 -7.56 -0.31 -4.41
CA PHE A 120 -7.61 0.59 -3.28
C PHE A 120 -6.44 0.35 -2.33
N TRP A 121 -6.12 1.38 -1.57
CA TRP A 121 -5.15 1.30 -0.49
C TRP A 121 -5.51 2.34 0.57
N GLN A 122 -5.73 1.90 1.81
CA GLN A 122 -6.15 2.74 2.93
C GLN A 122 -5.27 3.96 3.20
N ILE A 123 -4.00 3.94 2.76
CA ILE A 123 -3.12 5.09 2.89
C ILE A 123 -3.67 6.29 2.13
N GLY A 124 -4.34 6.04 1.03
CA GLY A 124 -4.83 7.11 0.16
C GLY A 124 -3.73 7.73 -0.70
N PRO A 125 -3.93 8.96 -1.16
CA PRO A 125 -4.99 9.93 -0.82
C PRO A 125 -6.39 9.54 -1.30
N GLN A 126 -6.52 8.66 -2.29
CA GLN A 126 -7.79 8.20 -2.82
C GLN A 126 -8.38 7.09 -1.95
N GLN A 127 -9.51 7.37 -1.30
CA GLN A 127 -10.23 6.40 -0.44
C GLN A 127 -11.45 5.80 -1.14
N THR A 128 -11.89 6.39 -2.25
CA THR A 128 -13.07 5.96 -2.99
C THR A 128 -12.72 5.55 -4.40
N LEU A 129 -13.50 4.63 -4.96
CA LEU A 129 -13.44 4.25 -6.38
C LEU A 129 -14.72 4.68 -7.09
N TYR A 130 -14.59 5.31 -8.25
CA TYR A 130 -15.72 5.67 -9.09
C TYR A 130 -16.42 4.42 -9.63
N MET A 131 -17.74 4.38 -9.47
CA MET A 131 -18.59 3.30 -9.92
C MET A 131 -19.60 3.85 -10.94
N PRO A 132 -19.42 3.56 -12.25
CA PRO A 132 -20.34 3.97 -13.28
C PRO A 132 -21.73 3.37 -13.10
N GLY A 133 -22.77 4.16 -13.18
CA GLY A 133 -24.14 3.71 -13.08
C GLY A 133 -24.51 2.67 -14.13
N CYS A 134 -23.92 2.71 -15.33
CA CYS A 134 -24.19 1.73 -16.39
C CYS A 134 -23.72 0.30 -16.05
N TRP A 135 -22.90 0.09 -15.03
CA TRP A 135 -22.48 -1.21 -14.52
C TRP A 135 -23.34 -1.69 -13.36
N LEU A 136 -24.22 -0.84 -12.89
CA LEU A 136 -25.22 -1.14 -11.86
C LEU A 136 -26.56 -1.51 -12.50
N LYS A 137 -27.40 -2.23 -11.75
CA LYS A 137 -28.74 -2.58 -12.18
C LYS A 137 -29.76 -2.31 -11.08
N LYS A 138 -30.98 -2.02 -11.46
CA LYS A 138 -32.12 -1.99 -10.52
C LYS A 138 -32.30 -3.39 -9.96
N GLY A 139 -32.50 -3.51 -8.66
CA GLY A 139 -32.56 -4.78 -7.96
C GLY A 139 -31.21 -5.17 -7.36
N VAL A 140 -30.90 -6.45 -7.36
CA VAL A 140 -29.73 -7.03 -6.69
C VAL A 140 -28.47 -6.82 -7.52
N ASN A 141 -27.46 -6.24 -6.88
CA ASN A 141 -26.09 -6.12 -7.37
C ASN A 141 -25.15 -6.91 -6.45
N GLU A 142 -24.00 -7.29 -6.97
CA GLU A 142 -22.96 -8.01 -6.24
C GLU A 142 -21.70 -7.17 -6.15
N ILE A 143 -21.03 -7.22 -5.01
CA ILE A 143 -19.69 -6.66 -4.81
C ILE A 143 -18.77 -7.73 -4.24
N ILE A 144 -17.55 -7.80 -4.78
CA ILE A 144 -16.45 -8.63 -4.26
C ILE A 144 -15.27 -7.71 -3.98
N VAL A 145 -14.75 -7.76 -2.76
CA VAL A 145 -13.58 -7.02 -2.32
C VAL A 145 -12.51 -8.01 -1.91
N THR A 146 -11.37 -8.00 -2.59
CA THR A 146 -10.16 -8.71 -2.16
C THR A 146 -9.33 -7.77 -1.30
N ASP A 147 -9.05 -8.16 -0.05
CA ASP A 147 -8.25 -7.37 0.87
C ASP A 147 -7.05 -8.17 1.39
N VAL A 148 -5.84 -7.76 1.06
CA VAL A 148 -4.60 -8.45 1.41
C VAL A 148 -4.04 -8.06 2.78
N LEU A 149 -4.57 -6.99 3.40
CA LEU A 149 -4.18 -6.55 4.74
C LEU A 149 -5.21 -6.93 5.82
N GLY A 150 -6.47 -7.02 5.43
CA GLY A 150 -7.62 -7.18 6.31
C GLY A 150 -8.28 -5.84 6.66
N PRO A 151 -9.61 -5.78 6.65
CA PRO A 151 -10.36 -4.56 6.93
C PRO A 151 -10.39 -4.26 8.43
N LYS A 152 -10.58 -2.99 8.76
CA LYS A 152 -10.99 -2.60 10.12
C LYS A 152 -12.43 -3.04 10.36
N GLU A 153 -13.27 -2.81 9.36
CA GLU A 153 -14.68 -3.19 9.31
C GLU A 153 -15.03 -3.62 7.89
N ALA A 154 -15.67 -4.77 7.74
CA ALA A 154 -16.00 -5.35 6.45
C ALA A 154 -17.33 -4.78 5.92
N TRP A 155 -17.38 -3.49 5.62
CA TRP A 155 -18.53 -2.86 4.97
C TRP A 155 -18.11 -1.79 3.96
N VAL A 156 -18.97 -1.51 3.02
CA VAL A 156 -18.80 -0.48 1.99
C VAL A 156 -20.07 0.34 1.87
N GLU A 157 -19.94 1.57 1.42
CA GLU A 157 -21.07 2.46 1.09
C GLU A 157 -20.84 3.17 -0.23
N GLY A 158 -21.92 3.62 -0.85
CA GLY A 158 -21.87 4.49 -2.02
C GLY A 158 -22.01 5.94 -1.61
N LEU A 159 -21.09 6.80 -2.05
CA LEU A 159 -21.08 8.23 -1.81
C LEU A 159 -21.47 9.01 -3.05
N THR A 160 -22.04 10.21 -2.87
CA THR A 160 -22.34 11.15 -3.96
C THR A 160 -21.14 11.99 -4.37
N LYS A 161 -20.10 12.04 -3.54
CA LYS A 161 -18.85 12.78 -3.78
C LYS A 161 -17.65 11.87 -3.50
N PRO A 162 -16.56 12.00 -4.26
CA PRO A 162 -15.34 11.22 -4.01
C PRO A 162 -14.60 11.72 -2.77
N ILE A 163 -13.83 10.82 -2.18
CA ILE A 163 -12.76 11.12 -1.22
C ILE A 163 -11.45 10.79 -1.92
N ILE A 164 -10.72 11.80 -2.40
CA ILE A 164 -9.52 11.64 -3.24
C ILE A 164 -8.29 12.36 -2.70
N ASP A 165 -8.41 13.04 -1.58
CA ASP A 165 -7.40 13.90 -0.96
C ASP A 165 -7.13 13.56 0.52
N LYS A 166 -7.63 12.41 1.00
CA LYS A 166 -7.48 11.98 2.39
C LYS A 166 -6.32 11.01 2.55
N LEU A 167 -5.20 11.50 3.11
CA LEU A 167 -4.09 10.65 3.52
C LEU A 167 -4.35 10.04 4.91
N ASN A 168 -4.10 8.73 5.03
CA ASN A 168 -4.17 8.00 6.30
C ASN A 168 -2.78 7.44 6.65
N LEU A 169 -1.89 8.32 7.08
CA LEU A 169 -0.50 7.97 7.41
C LEU A 169 -0.37 7.18 8.73
N ASN A 170 -1.39 7.23 9.58
CA ASN A 170 -1.44 6.49 10.86
C ASN A 170 -2.02 5.08 10.72
N GLY A 171 -2.44 4.69 9.52
CA GLY A 171 -2.90 3.32 9.24
C GLY A 171 -1.76 2.30 9.26
N PRO A 172 -2.07 0.98 9.22
CA PRO A 172 -1.06 -0.07 9.12
C PRO A 172 -0.18 0.14 7.88
N GLN A 173 1.06 0.51 8.09
CA GLN A 173 2.03 0.86 7.06
C GLN A 173 2.99 -0.32 6.84
N THR A 174 2.44 -1.46 6.41
CA THR A 174 3.20 -2.71 6.27
C THR A 174 4.29 -2.65 5.20
N HIS A 175 4.18 -1.69 4.28
CA HIS A 175 5.17 -1.47 3.21
C HIS A 175 6.33 -0.56 3.64
N ARG A 176 6.21 0.11 4.80
CA ARG A 176 7.24 1.00 5.33
C ARG A 176 7.98 0.33 6.47
N LEU A 177 9.28 0.42 6.47
CA LEU A 177 10.09 0.02 7.61
C LEU A 177 9.83 0.96 8.79
N LYS A 178 9.94 0.40 10.00
CA LYS A 178 9.89 1.19 11.23
C LYS A 178 10.92 2.31 11.17
N GLY A 179 10.50 3.56 11.37
CA GLY A 179 11.38 4.74 11.31
C GLY A 179 11.35 5.49 9.97
N GLN A 180 10.60 5.04 8.98
CA GLN A 180 10.42 5.81 7.73
C GLN A 180 9.52 7.04 7.89
N ASN A 181 8.72 7.10 8.95
CA ASN A 181 8.07 8.34 9.38
C ASN A 181 8.96 8.94 10.47
N LEU A 182 9.91 9.75 10.07
CA LEU A 182 10.80 10.45 11.01
C LEU A 182 9.99 11.55 11.70
N ASP A 183 9.92 11.47 13.01
CA ASP A 183 9.51 12.61 13.82
C ASP A 183 10.75 13.46 14.05
N LEU A 184 10.78 14.62 13.41
CA LEU A 184 11.89 15.57 13.51
C LEU A 184 11.62 16.64 14.58
N THR A 185 10.56 16.50 15.38
CA THR A 185 10.22 17.45 16.44
C THR A 185 11.36 17.57 17.45
N GLY A 186 11.94 18.76 17.55
CA GLY A 186 13.06 19.05 18.44
C GLY A 186 14.44 18.74 17.88
N GLU A 187 14.53 18.13 16.70
CA GLU A 187 15.81 17.90 16.03
C GLU A 187 16.33 19.18 15.37
N LYS A 188 17.64 19.37 15.41
CA LYS A 188 18.29 20.49 14.72
C LYS A 188 18.86 20.01 13.39
N PRO A 189 18.52 20.66 12.26
CA PRO A 189 19.09 20.28 10.99
C PRO A 189 20.61 20.47 10.98
N ALA A 190 21.32 19.53 10.39
CA ALA A 190 22.77 19.60 10.19
C ALA A 190 23.17 20.73 9.22
N HIS A 191 22.28 21.06 8.30
CA HIS A 191 22.38 22.19 7.38
C HIS A 191 20.98 22.66 7.03
N GLN A 192 20.83 23.98 6.89
CA GLN A 192 19.60 24.60 6.41
C GLN A 192 19.96 25.65 5.36
N GLY A 193 19.30 25.59 4.22
CA GLY A 193 19.61 26.50 3.11
C GLY A 193 18.52 26.48 2.05
N GLN A 194 18.78 27.20 0.97
CA GLN A 194 17.88 27.31 -0.15
C GLN A 194 18.59 26.84 -1.42
N LEU A 195 18.00 25.90 -2.12
CA LEU A 195 18.46 25.47 -3.43
C LEU A 195 18.20 26.58 -4.46
N LYS A 196 19.05 26.70 -5.47
CA LYS A 196 18.84 27.65 -6.57
C LYS A 196 17.67 27.20 -7.43
N LYS A 197 16.92 28.16 -7.96
CA LYS A 197 15.87 27.86 -8.94
C LYS A 197 16.49 27.28 -10.21
N GLY A 198 16.07 26.10 -10.65
CA GLY A 198 16.53 25.49 -11.90
C GLY A 198 16.49 23.97 -11.90
N ASN A 199 16.75 23.40 -13.08
CA ASN A 199 16.76 21.96 -13.32
C ASN A 199 18.20 21.48 -13.51
N GLY A 200 18.95 21.29 -12.47
CA GLY A 200 20.34 20.83 -12.59
C GLY A 200 20.89 20.37 -11.24
N TRP A 201 22.04 19.74 -11.30
CA TRP A 201 22.75 19.34 -10.11
C TRP A 201 23.07 20.53 -9.22
N GLN A 202 22.79 20.41 -7.95
CA GLN A 202 23.10 21.41 -6.94
C GLN A 202 23.84 20.72 -5.80
N THR A 203 24.97 21.29 -5.42
CA THR A 203 25.79 20.74 -4.35
C THR A 203 25.57 21.55 -3.09
N VAL A 204 25.16 20.88 -2.03
CA VAL A 204 25.08 21.45 -0.68
C VAL A 204 26.34 21.01 0.08
N LYS A 205 27.08 21.99 0.62
CA LYS A 205 28.24 21.74 1.46
C LYS A 205 27.88 21.99 2.91
N PHE A 206 28.20 21.03 3.77
CA PHE A 206 28.04 21.19 5.20
C PHE A 206 29.21 22.03 5.76
N ASP A 207 28.91 22.90 6.69
CA ASP A 207 29.92 23.76 7.34
C ASP A 207 30.90 22.95 8.19
N LYS A 208 30.47 21.79 8.66
CA LYS A 208 31.28 20.83 9.42
C LYS A 208 31.00 19.42 8.89
N PRO A 209 31.97 18.49 8.97
CA PRO A 209 31.76 17.11 8.68
C PRO A 209 30.60 16.54 9.49
N VAL A 210 29.65 15.88 8.82
CA VAL A 210 28.48 15.26 9.43
C VAL A 210 28.60 13.76 9.25
N SER A 211 28.39 13.00 10.31
CA SER A 211 28.37 11.56 10.28
C SER A 211 26.99 11.05 10.66
N GLY A 212 26.41 10.21 9.85
CA GLY A 212 25.11 9.63 10.12
C GLY A 212 24.87 8.35 9.28
N ARG A 213 24.06 7.47 9.79
CA ARG A 213 23.64 6.24 9.07
C ARG A 213 22.57 6.57 8.01
N TYR A 214 21.79 7.60 8.24
CA TYR A 214 20.69 8.03 7.37
C TYR A 214 20.72 9.54 7.21
N PHE A 215 20.27 10.00 6.05
CA PHE A 215 20.03 11.39 5.76
C PHE A 215 18.52 11.60 5.58
N CYS A 216 18.01 12.71 6.13
CA CYS A 216 16.67 13.19 5.87
C CYS A 216 16.77 14.56 5.22
N LEU A 217 16.14 14.71 4.05
CA LEU A 217 15.94 16.00 3.43
C LEU A 217 14.49 16.42 3.67
N GLU A 218 14.31 17.51 4.40
CA GLU A 218 13.01 18.11 4.63
C GLU A 218 12.86 19.34 3.72
N ALA A 219 11.87 19.29 2.82
CA ALA A 219 11.53 20.42 1.96
C ALA A 219 10.44 21.25 2.63
N LEU A 220 10.75 22.47 3.03
CA LEU A 220 9.83 23.36 3.75
C LEU A 220 8.91 24.14 2.80
N ASN A 221 9.36 24.43 1.58
CA ASN A 221 8.60 25.13 0.56
C ASN A 221 9.17 24.88 -0.84
N SER A 222 8.45 25.31 -1.86
CA SER A 222 8.90 25.27 -3.25
C SER A 222 9.00 26.66 -3.87
N TRP A 223 9.74 26.79 -4.98
CA TRP A 223 9.95 28.07 -5.67
C TRP A 223 8.66 28.70 -6.26
N TRP A 224 7.58 27.95 -6.34
CA TRP A 224 6.31 28.43 -6.92
C TRP A 224 5.15 28.34 -5.93
N ASP A 225 5.40 28.30 -4.63
CA ASP A 225 4.37 28.11 -3.58
C ASP A 225 3.45 26.92 -3.86
N ARG A 226 4.02 25.87 -4.44
CA ARG A 226 3.30 24.62 -4.67
C ARG A 226 3.56 23.66 -3.53
N GLU A 227 2.58 22.85 -3.23
CA GLU A 227 2.63 21.85 -2.14
C GLU A 227 3.59 20.67 -2.40
N TYR A 228 4.33 20.70 -3.50
CA TYR A 228 5.28 19.64 -3.85
C TYR A 228 6.60 20.18 -4.37
N CYS A 229 7.66 19.46 -4.07
CA CYS A 229 8.95 19.61 -4.73
C CYS A 229 9.35 18.28 -5.36
N CYS A 230 10.06 18.34 -6.49
CA CYS A 230 10.60 17.16 -7.15
C CYS A 230 12.11 17.11 -6.93
N ILE A 231 12.58 16.00 -6.36
CA ILE A 231 13.99 15.66 -6.25
C ILE A 231 14.20 14.41 -7.09
N ALA A 232 15.02 14.53 -8.12
CA ALA A 232 15.24 13.42 -9.04
C ALA A 232 16.21 12.39 -8.48
N GLU A 233 17.22 12.85 -7.71
CA GLU A 233 18.26 12.00 -7.15
C GLU A 233 18.96 12.75 -6.00
N LEU A 234 19.34 12.01 -4.94
CA LEU A 234 20.11 12.49 -3.80
C LEU A 234 21.48 11.86 -3.76
#